data_5720ed83140246cdf5858defe9b75b22
#
_entry.id   5720ed83140246cdf5858defe9b75b22
#
_cell.length_a   1.000
_cell.length_b   1.000
_cell.length_c   1.000
_cell.angle_alpha   90.00
_cell.angle_beta   90.00
_cell.angle_gamma   90.00
#
_symmetry.space_group_name_H-M   'P 1'
#
loop_
_entity.id
_entity.type
_entity.pdbx_description
1 polymer ?
#
loop_
_entity_poly.entity_id
_entity_poly.type
_entity_poly.pdbx_seq_one_letter_code
_entity_poly.pdbx_strand_id
1 'polypeptide(L)'
;FRSEAKGLFDDYATSALRPDYYCPIGETGIILEVERGQTTTNNNDLRNFWKCHICTQASYLFLFVPLALRHNEQSTPKNEYKRVNDRLEAFFRPSNYTNVRGLVVFGY
;
A
#
# COMPACT_ATOMS: atom_id res chain seq x y z
N PHE A 1 -3.70 15.96 -1.45
CA PHE A 1 -4.08 14.60 -1.87
C PHE A 1 -5.50 14.57 -2.41
N ARG A 2 -5.69 13.91 -3.55
CA ARG A 2 -7.00 13.70 -4.16
C ARG A 2 -7.55 12.35 -3.71
N SER A 3 -8.79 12.35 -3.19
CA SER A 3 -9.46 11.14 -2.76
C SER A 3 -9.94 10.34 -3.99
N GLU A 4 -9.68 9.03 -3.96
CA GLU A 4 -10.13 8.08 -4.97
C GLU A 4 -9.92 8.56 -6.41
N ALA A 5 -8.72 9.06 -6.71
CA ALA A 5 -8.40 9.61 -8.02
C ALA A 5 -8.66 8.59 -9.13
N LYS A 6 -9.32 9.03 -10.19
CA LYS A 6 -9.64 8.21 -11.36
C LYS A 6 -8.59 8.37 -12.44
N GLY A 7 -8.52 7.38 -13.33
CA GLY A 7 -7.70 7.48 -14.53
C GLY A 7 -6.25 7.05 -14.37
N LEU A 8 -5.82 6.68 -13.15
CA LEU A 8 -4.43 6.30 -12.90
C LEU A 8 -4.05 4.94 -13.53
N PHE A 9 -5.04 4.13 -13.85
CA PHE A 9 -4.83 2.76 -14.35
C PHE A 9 -5.54 2.51 -15.68
N ASP A 10 -5.79 3.56 -16.46
CA ASP A 10 -6.57 3.45 -17.70
C ASP A 10 -5.92 2.54 -18.74
N ASP A 11 -4.59 2.40 -18.73
CA ASP A 11 -3.87 1.56 -19.66
C ASP A 11 -3.93 0.06 -19.34
N TYR A 12 -4.57 -0.32 -18.23
CA TYR A 12 -4.62 -1.70 -17.78
C TYR A 12 -6.03 -2.26 -17.83
N ALA A 13 -6.12 -3.60 -17.88
CA ALA A 13 -7.41 -4.29 -17.79
C ALA A 13 -8.13 -4.00 -16.46
N THR A 14 -7.38 -3.60 -15.44
CA THR A 14 -7.92 -3.21 -14.13
C THR A 14 -8.06 -1.69 -14.00
N SER A 15 -8.52 -1.04 -15.05
CA SER A 15 -8.62 0.42 -15.11
C SER A 15 -9.50 1.06 -14.03
N ALA A 16 -10.39 0.27 -13.41
CA ALA A 16 -11.25 0.75 -12.33
C ALA A 16 -10.54 0.85 -10.98
N LEU A 17 -9.28 0.43 -10.88
CA LEU A 17 -8.52 0.56 -9.63
C LEU A 17 -8.38 2.02 -9.25
N ARG A 18 -8.49 2.30 -7.96
CA ARG A 18 -8.29 3.63 -7.40
C ARG A 18 -7.56 3.53 -6.07
N PRO A 19 -6.62 4.45 -5.79
CA PRO A 19 -6.07 4.55 -4.45
C PRO A 19 -7.06 5.27 -3.53
N ASP A 20 -6.88 5.12 -2.22
CA ASP A 20 -7.65 5.93 -1.27
C ASP A 20 -7.35 7.41 -1.49
N TYR A 21 -6.07 7.76 -1.66
CA TYR A 21 -5.64 9.12 -1.96
C TYR A 21 -4.45 9.12 -2.91
N TYR A 22 -4.36 10.18 -3.71
CA TYR A 22 -3.27 10.37 -4.64
C TYR A 22 -2.79 11.83 -4.59
N CYS A 23 -1.47 12.00 -4.64
CA CYS A 23 -0.85 13.33 -4.71
C CYS A 23 0.23 13.32 -5.80
N PRO A 24 0.08 14.14 -6.86
CA PRO A 24 1.17 14.30 -7.80
C PRO A 24 2.34 15.01 -7.13
N ILE A 25 3.57 14.60 -7.46
CA ILE A 25 4.78 15.23 -6.96
C ILE A 25 5.83 15.20 -8.07
N GLY A 26 6.24 16.38 -8.56
CA GLY A 26 7.16 16.44 -9.70
C GLY A 26 6.63 15.69 -10.90
N GLU A 27 7.42 14.77 -11.42
CA GLU A 27 7.05 13.94 -12.57
C GLU A 27 6.37 12.62 -12.17
N THR A 28 6.14 12.41 -10.91
CA THR A 28 5.55 11.19 -10.38
C THR A 28 4.46 11.52 -9.37
N GLY A 29 4.20 10.63 -8.44
CA GLY A 29 3.18 10.83 -7.43
C GLY A 29 3.32 9.90 -6.25
N ILE A 30 2.45 10.14 -5.28
CA ILE A 30 2.34 9.36 -4.05
C ILE A 30 0.95 8.74 -4.01
N ILE A 31 0.88 7.44 -3.84
CA ILE A 31 -0.36 6.74 -3.48
C ILE A 31 -0.39 6.58 -1.97
N LEU A 32 -1.51 6.91 -1.37
CA LEU A 32 -1.75 6.74 0.06
C LEU A 32 -2.92 5.79 0.24
N GLU A 33 -2.71 4.74 1.01
CA GLU A 33 -3.73 3.75 1.34
C GLU A 33 -3.87 3.64 2.84
N VAL A 34 -5.12 3.56 3.31
CA VAL A 34 -5.43 3.40 4.73
C VAL A 34 -6.09 2.05 4.92
N GLU A 35 -5.43 1.17 5.66
CA GLU A 35 -5.96 -0.13 6.00
C GLU A 35 -6.54 -0.09 7.41
N ARG A 36 -7.71 -0.71 7.59
CA ARG A 36 -8.40 -0.68 8.89
C ARG A 36 -8.43 -2.04 9.57
N GLY A 37 -8.33 -3.11 8.81
CA GLY A 37 -8.33 -4.47 9.33
C GLY A 37 -7.79 -5.38 8.27
N GLN A 38 -7.68 -6.65 8.51
CA GLN A 38 -7.34 -7.70 7.54
C GLN A 38 -6.21 -7.36 6.55
N THR A 39 -5.27 -6.48 6.94
CA THR A 39 -4.21 -6.01 6.03
C THR A 39 -3.40 -7.18 5.51
N THR A 40 -2.88 -8.03 6.41
CA THR A 40 -2.11 -9.21 6.01
C THR A 40 -2.98 -10.42 5.77
N THR A 41 -4.13 -10.53 6.42
CA THR A 41 -5.01 -11.70 6.32
C THR A 41 -5.50 -11.93 4.89
N ASN A 42 -5.84 -10.86 4.17
CA ASN A 42 -6.29 -10.92 2.77
C ASN A 42 -5.23 -10.40 1.81
N ASN A 43 -3.98 -10.31 2.24
CA ASN A 43 -2.87 -9.80 1.45
C ASN A 43 -3.11 -8.37 0.92
N ASN A 44 -3.86 -7.57 1.65
CA ASN A 44 -4.15 -6.19 1.21
C ASN A 44 -2.88 -5.34 1.13
N ASP A 45 -1.91 -5.58 2.01
CA ASP A 45 -0.62 -4.92 1.95
C ASP A 45 0.10 -5.21 0.61
N LEU A 46 0.08 -6.46 0.17
CA LEU A 46 0.69 -6.85 -1.11
C LEU A 46 -0.09 -6.25 -2.28
N ARG A 47 -1.42 -6.21 -2.19
CA ARG A 47 -2.26 -5.61 -3.23
C ARG A 47 -2.00 -4.11 -3.36
N ASN A 48 -1.85 -3.41 -2.25
CA ASN A 48 -1.56 -1.98 -2.27
C ASN A 48 -0.16 -1.72 -2.84
N PHE A 49 0.82 -2.55 -2.50
CA PHE A 49 2.15 -2.44 -3.08
C PHE A 49 2.11 -2.69 -4.59
N TRP A 50 1.44 -3.75 -5.03
CA TRP A 50 1.27 -4.07 -6.45
C TRP A 50 0.61 -2.91 -7.19
N LYS A 51 -0.42 -2.32 -6.62
CA LYS A 51 -1.13 -1.18 -7.22
C LYS A 51 -0.15 -0.02 -7.48
N CYS A 52 0.68 0.31 -6.51
CA CYS A 52 1.69 1.35 -6.68
C CYS A 52 2.75 0.94 -7.70
N HIS A 53 3.18 -0.32 -7.67
CA HIS A 53 4.20 -0.84 -8.57
C HIS A 53 3.81 -0.71 -10.04
N ILE A 54 2.54 -0.96 -10.36
CA ILE A 54 2.08 -0.86 -11.76
C ILE A 54 1.62 0.54 -12.15
N CYS A 55 1.46 1.46 -11.20
CA CYS A 55 0.98 2.80 -11.50
C CYS A 55 2.08 3.63 -12.16
N THR A 56 1.83 4.08 -13.39
CA THR A 56 2.81 4.89 -14.12
C THR A 56 2.91 6.31 -13.60
N GLN A 57 1.96 6.75 -12.78
CA GLN A 57 1.88 8.11 -12.25
C GLN A 57 2.26 8.21 -10.79
N ALA A 58 2.74 7.12 -10.18
CA ALA A 58 3.17 7.12 -8.79
C ALA A 58 4.40 6.25 -8.60
N SER A 59 5.32 6.71 -7.76
CA SER A 59 6.55 5.99 -7.41
C SER A 59 6.68 5.78 -5.90
N TYR A 60 5.78 6.36 -5.12
CA TYR A 60 5.86 6.32 -3.66
C TYR A 60 4.54 5.83 -3.10
N LEU A 61 4.64 4.96 -2.09
CA LEU A 61 3.49 4.41 -1.38
C LEU A 61 3.55 4.82 0.09
N PHE A 62 2.50 5.49 0.56
CA PHE A 62 2.28 5.75 1.97
C PHE A 62 1.17 4.81 2.43
N LEU A 63 1.50 3.91 3.35
CA LEU A 63 0.58 2.88 3.80
C LEU A 63 0.33 3.03 5.30
N PHE A 64 -0.93 3.30 5.66
CA PHE A 64 -1.34 3.42 7.06
C PHE A 64 -1.95 2.10 7.50
N VAL A 65 -1.38 1.49 8.53
CA VAL A 65 -1.84 0.18 9.02
C VAL A 65 -2.03 0.22 10.53
N PRO A 66 -2.96 -0.58 11.08
CA PRO A 66 -3.08 -0.71 12.53
C PRO A 66 -1.81 -1.27 13.13
N LEU A 67 -1.40 -0.74 14.28
CA LEU A 67 -0.26 -1.28 15.01
C LEU A 67 -0.53 -2.72 15.42
N ALA A 68 -1.75 -3.00 15.86
CA ALA A 68 -2.17 -4.33 16.26
C ALA A 68 -3.61 -4.58 15.82
N LEU A 69 -3.90 -5.81 15.44
CA LEU A 69 -5.25 -6.22 15.03
C LEU A 69 -5.73 -7.35 15.92
N ARG A 70 -6.94 -7.20 16.47
CA ARG A 70 -7.59 -8.21 17.28
C ARG A 70 -8.92 -8.59 16.61
N HIS A 71 -9.13 -9.88 16.35
CA HIS A 71 -10.37 -10.36 15.75
C HIS A 71 -11.56 -10.29 16.70
N ASN A 72 -11.31 -10.51 18.00
CA ASN A 72 -12.30 -10.36 19.06
C ASN A 72 -11.58 -10.10 20.39
N GLU A 73 -12.34 -9.82 21.45
CA GLU A 73 -11.75 -9.48 22.75
C GLU A 73 -10.92 -10.59 23.37
N GLN A 74 -11.16 -11.84 22.98
CA GLN A 74 -10.46 -13.02 23.50
C GLN A 74 -9.23 -13.39 22.69
N SER A 75 -9.07 -12.81 21.52
CA SER A 75 -7.93 -13.12 20.64
C SER A 75 -6.69 -12.33 21.08
N THR A 76 -5.51 -12.94 20.89
CA THR A 76 -4.25 -12.21 21.00
C THR A 76 -4.16 -11.20 19.86
N PRO A 77 -3.87 -9.92 20.15
CA PRO A 77 -3.68 -8.93 19.08
C PRO A 77 -2.54 -9.32 18.16
N LYS A 78 -2.78 -9.18 16.86
CA LYS A 78 -1.76 -9.40 15.84
C LYS A 78 -0.98 -8.11 15.63
N ASN A 79 0.34 -8.20 15.55
CA ASN A 79 1.20 -7.05 15.27
C ASN A 79 1.21 -6.79 13.76
N GLU A 80 0.15 -6.14 13.26
CA GLU A 80 -0.01 -5.89 11.82
C GLU A 80 1.11 -4.98 11.28
N TYR A 81 1.46 -3.94 12.00
CA TYR A 81 2.50 -3.01 11.56
C TYR A 81 3.81 -3.74 11.31
N LYS A 82 4.25 -4.58 12.26
CA LYS A 82 5.49 -5.34 12.11
C LYS A 82 5.40 -6.33 10.95
N ARG A 83 4.28 -7.03 10.82
CA ARG A 83 4.10 -8.02 9.75
C ARG A 83 4.14 -7.38 8.37
N VAL A 84 3.51 -6.21 8.21
CA VAL A 84 3.54 -5.48 6.96
C VAL A 84 4.96 -5.05 6.61
N ASN A 85 5.69 -4.49 7.57
CA ASN A 85 7.08 -4.10 7.35
C ASN A 85 7.95 -5.29 6.93
N ASP A 86 7.80 -6.42 7.62
CA ASP A 86 8.61 -7.61 7.32
C ASP A 86 8.31 -8.14 5.91
N ARG A 87 7.05 -8.12 5.49
CA ARG A 87 6.65 -8.63 4.17
C ARG A 87 7.07 -7.71 3.04
N LEU A 88 6.87 -6.40 3.21
CA LEU A 88 7.13 -5.45 2.13
C LEU A 88 8.60 -5.12 1.97
N GLU A 89 9.40 -5.27 3.03
CA GLU A 89 10.86 -5.06 2.95
C GLU A 89 11.51 -5.91 1.86
N ALA A 90 11.00 -7.12 1.64
CA ALA A 90 11.56 -8.04 0.66
C ALA A 90 11.54 -7.48 -0.77
N PHE A 91 10.59 -6.59 -1.11
CA PHE A 91 10.53 -5.99 -2.44
C PHE A 91 11.72 -5.07 -2.73
N PHE A 92 12.37 -4.55 -1.69
CA PHE A 92 13.46 -3.59 -1.84
C PHE A 92 14.84 -4.23 -1.81
N ARG A 93 14.92 -5.56 -1.77
CA ARG A 93 16.19 -6.26 -1.86
C ARG A 93 16.79 -6.12 -3.26
N PRO A 94 18.13 -6.06 -3.39
CA PRO A 94 18.77 -5.81 -4.69
C PRO A 94 18.41 -6.80 -5.80
N SER A 95 18.04 -8.05 -5.45
CA SER A 95 17.64 -9.06 -6.42
C SER A 95 16.22 -8.90 -6.92
N ASN A 96 15.42 -8.07 -6.29
CA ASN A 96 14.03 -7.83 -6.68
C ASN A 96 13.89 -6.48 -7.35
N TYR A 97 13.10 -6.43 -8.40
CA TYR A 97 12.88 -5.21 -9.15
C TYR A 97 11.49 -4.67 -8.83
N THR A 98 11.42 -3.39 -8.46
CA THR A 98 10.15 -2.73 -8.23
C THR A 98 10.21 -1.30 -8.75
N ASN A 99 9.08 -0.81 -9.26
CA ASN A 99 8.92 0.60 -9.65
C ASN A 99 8.62 1.49 -8.45
N VAL A 100 8.34 0.92 -7.29
CA VAL A 100 8.13 1.69 -6.06
C VAL A 100 9.49 2.13 -5.54
N ARG A 101 9.73 3.46 -5.60
CA ARG A 101 11.00 4.03 -5.17
C ARG A 101 11.09 4.21 -3.66
N GLY A 102 9.97 4.35 -3.01
CA GLY A 102 9.93 4.53 -1.57
C GLY A 102 8.61 4.09 -1.00
N LEU A 103 8.67 3.52 0.19
CA LEU A 103 7.53 3.08 0.97
C LEU A 103 7.67 3.63 2.38
N VAL A 104 6.62 4.26 2.89
CA VAL A 104 6.53 4.63 4.29
C VAL A 104 5.32 3.92 4.87
N VAL A 105 5.54 3.17 5.93
CA VAL A 105 4.46 2.49 6.66
C VAL A 105 4.22 3.24 7.96
N PHE A 106 3.02 3.76 8.10
CA PHE A 106 2.59 4.48 9.30
C PHE A 106 1.73 3.55 10.14
N GLY A 107 2.08 3.39 11.42
CA GLY A 107 1.29 2.61 12.36
C GLY A 107 0.32 3.50 13.14
N TYR A 108 -0.90 3.00 13.39
CA TYR A 108 -1.86 3.72 14.22
C TYR A 108 -2.68 2.79 15.11
#